data_23609f547215e2a9dafa925c0f5b92e9
#
_entry.id   23609f547215e2a9dafa925c0f5b92e9
#
_cell.length_a   1.000
_cell.length_b   1.000
_cell.length_c   1.000
_cell.angle_alpha   90.00
_cell.angle_beta   90.00
_cell.angle_gamma   90.00
#
_symmetry.space_group_name_H-M   'P 1'
#
loop_
_entity.id
_entity.type
_entity.pdbx_description
1 polymer ?
#
loop_
_entity_poly.entity_id
_entity_poly.type
_entity_poly.pdbx_seq_one_letter_code
_entity_poly.pdbx_strand_id
1 'polypeptide(L)'
;MTLACAQQNVATQVKVVNVQTDTVEVMSQKMNRGIKAVVVLPNQHFDNPTDSFPTVYVLHGAWGSYRDWPTKKNLEAIATKYGVVIVCPDGQDSWYFDSPIDPKFQFETFISKELVEYVDSHYRTFRSPKMRAITGLSMGGHGALWNAFRHPDVFGSCGSMSGGVDITKFPNKWKIDLRIGKYETNKQAWAEHAVINLVPTLKAGQNIIIDDGYSDFFYEVNCNLHKALLDAKIPHDFTIRPGAHTWEYWTNAIDYQMLFFAKAFAK
;
A
#
# COMPACT_ATOMS: atom_id res chain seq x y z
N MET A 1 34.76 36.86 -19.96
CA MET A 1 33.29 36.69 -20.12
C MET A 1 32.88 35.41 -19.44
N THR A 2 32.42 35.53 -18.23
CA THR A 2 31.97 34.38 -17.38
C THR A 2 30.45 34.29 -17.47
N LEU A 3 29.93 33.26 -18.14
CA LEU A 3 28.50 32.98 -18.15
C LEU A 3 28.10 32.41 -16.79
N ALA A 4 27.35 33.18 -16.02
CA ALA A 4 26.67 32.70 -14.82
C ALA A 4 25.44 31.88 -15.26
N CYS A 5 25.47 30.60 -15.01
CA CYS A 5 24.34 29.70 -15.16
C CYS A 5 23.34 29.95 -14.03
N ALA A 6 22.26 30.65 -14.28
CA ALA A 6 21.17 30.85 -13.34
C ALA A 6 20.41 29.52 -13.18
N GLN A 7 20.63 28.83 -12.05
CA GLN A 7 19.75 27.75 -11.62
C GLN A 7 18.39 28.36 -11.22
N GLN A 8 17.40 28.14 -12.06
CA GLN A 8 16.00 28.40 -11.70
C GLN A 8 15.58 27.38 -10.64
N ASN A 9 15.51 27.83 -9.39
CA ASN A 9 14.78 27.12 -8.33
C ASN A 9 13.28 27.12 -8.69
N VAL A 10 12.81 26.07 -9.32
CA VAL A 10 11.38 25.79 -9.45
C VAL A 10 10.91 25.38 -8.07
N ALA A 11 10.49 26.32 -7.26
CA ALA A 11 9.74 26.02 -6.05
C ALA A 11 8.43 25.34 -6.48
N THR A 12 8.33 24.03 -6.29
CA THR A 12 7.12 23.26 -6.52
C THR A 12 6.04 23.83 -5.60
N GLN A 13 5.13 24.64 -6.13
CA GLN A 13 4.01 25.15 -5.36
C GLN A 13 3.11 23.96 -5.00
N VAL A 14 2.90 23.74 -3.71
CA VAL A 14 1.90 22.78 -3.22
C VAL A 14 0.55 23.14 -3.82
N LYS A 15 -0.08 22.19 -4.50
CA LYS A 15 -1.39 22.37 -5.13
C LYS A 15 -2.40 22.84 -4.08
N VAL A 16 -3.07 23.98 -4.33
CA VAL A 16 -4.22 24.39 -3.51
C VAL A 16 -5.39 23.47 -3.87
N VAL A 17 -5.66 22.49 -3.03
CA VAL A 17 -6.76 21.54 -3.21
C VAL A 17 -7.94 22.03 -2.39
N ASN A 18 -9.05 22.36 -3.06
CA ASN A 18 -10.28 22.88 -2.43
C ASN A 18 -11.38 21.81 -2.30
N VAL A 19 -11.03 20.54 -2.55
CA VAL A 19 -11.97 19.41 -2.44
C VAL A 19 -11.37 18.35 -1.53
N GLN A 20 -12.22 17.71 -0.73
CA GLN A 20 -11.78 16.69 0.22
C GLN A 20 -11.31 15.42 -0.49
N THR A 21 -11.92 15.05 -1.62
CA THR A 21 -11.54 13.90 -2.44
C THR A 21 -11.12 14.38 -3.83
N ASP A 22 -9.88 14.09 -4.22
CA ASP A 22 -9.30 14.41 -5.51
C ASP A 22 -8.93 13.13 -6.28
N THR A 23 -9.17 13.12 -7.59
CA THR A 23 -8.68 12.06 -8.47
C THR A 23 -7.54 12.61 -9.30
N VAL A 24 -6.37 12.01 -9.13
CA VAL A 24 -5.14 12.42 -9.79
C VAL A 24 -4.65 11.37 -10.78
N GLU A 25 -3.88 11.81 -11.77
CA GLU A 25 -3.13 10.93 -12.65
C GLU A 25 -1.64 11.20 -12.43
N VAL A 26 -0.94 10.18 -11.93
CA VAL A 26 0.49 10.26 -11.61
C VAL A 26 1.27 9.60 -12.74
N MET A 27 2.17 10.38 -13.37
CA MET A 27 3.03 9.83 -14.41
C MET A 27 4.09 8.90 -13.82
N SER A 28 4.00 7.61 -14.16
CA SER A 28 5.07 6.67 -13.88
C SER A 28 6.16 6.80 -14.95
N GLN A 29 7.32 7.25 -14.56
CA GLN A 29 8.49 7.32 -15.44
C GLN A 29 8.97 5.92 -15.81
N LYS A 30 8.91 4.99 -14.85
CA LYS A 30 9.33 3.60 -15.04
C LYS A 30 8.48 2.87 -16.08
N MET A 31 7.17 3.13 -16.10
CA MET A 31 6.22 2.50 -17.03
C MET A 31 5.88 3.40 -18.25
N ASN A 32 6.34 4.66 -18.26
CA ASN A 32 6.03 5.68 -19.27
C ASN A 32 4.52 5.82 -19.55
N ARG A 33 3.73 5.92 -18.47
CA ARG A 33 2.27 6.10 -18.54
C ARG A 33 1.69 6.70 -17.29
N GLY A 34 0.52 7.34 -17.39
CA GLY A 34 -0.26 7.83 -16.26
C GLY A 34 -0.96 6.71 -15.52
N ILE A 35 -0.90 6.73 -14.20
CA ILE A 35 -1.61 5.83 -13.29
C ILE A 35 -2.51 6.67 -12.40
N LYS A 36 -3.80 6.31 -12.33
CA LYS A 36 -4.77 7.05 -11.52
C LYS A 36 -4.69 6.69 -10.04
N ALA A 37 -4.97 7.66 -9.20
CA ALA A 37 -5.15 7.47 -7.77
C ALA A 37 -6.24 8.41 -7.25
N VAL A 38 -6.94 7.99 -6.20
CA VAL A 38 -7.78 8.89 -5.39
C VAL A 38 -6.98 9.30 -4.17
N VAL A 39 -7.00 10.60 -3.87
CA VAL A 39 -6.42 11.19 -2.65
C VAL A 39 -7.55 11.79 -1.83
N VAL A 40 -7.67 11.37 -0.58
CA VAL A 40 -8.71 11.84 0.36
C VAL A 40 -8.01 12.62 1.48
N LEU A 41 -8.42 13.85 1.68
CA LEU A 41 -7.87 14.77 2.66
C LEU A 41 -8.74 14.82 3.92
N PRO A 42 -8.17 14.93 5.12
CA PRO A 42 -8.95 15.18 6.33
C PRO A 42 -9.50 16.62 6.35
N ASN A 43 -10.61 16.87 7.04
CA ASN A 43 -11.16 18.23 7.19
C ASN A 43 -10.15 19.20 7.78
N GLN A 44 -9.32 18.76 8.70
CA GLN A 44 -8.24 19.54 9.32
C GLN A 44 -7.23 20.12 8.28
N HIS A 45 -7.16 19.50 7.09
CA HIS A 45 -6.34 20.04 5.99
C HIS A 45 -6.81 21.45 5.56
N PHE A 46 -8.09 21.76 5.71
CA PHE A 46 -8.68 23.03 5.31
C PHE A 46 -8.69 24.05 6.45
N ASP A 47 -8.60 23.58 7.70
CA ASP A 47 -8.66 24.43 8.90
C ASP A 47 -7.35 25.20 9.13
N ASN A 48 -6.20 24.53 8.85
CA ASN A 48 -4.88 25.14 9.05
C ASN A 48 -3.98 24.87 7.83
N PRO A 49 -3.55 25.91 7.09
CA PRO A 49 -2.75 25.76 5.87
C PRO A 49 -1.29 25.33 6.13
N THR A 50 -0.83 25.31 7.37
CA THR A 50 0.56 24.96 7.75
C THR A 50 0.70 23.52 8.24
N ASP A 51 -0.39 22.84 8.60
CA ASP A 51 -0.34 21.49 9.13
C ASP A 51 0.03 20.46 8.06
N SER A 52 0.85 19.50 8.45
CA SER A 52 1.16 18.29 7.68
C SER A 52 0.48 17.08 8.31
N PHE A 53 0.19 16.06 7.49
CA PHE A 53 -0.61 14.91 7.89
C PHE A 53 0.13 13.59 7.63
N PRO A 54 -0.04 12.59 8.50
CA PRO A 54 0.35 11.22 8.18
C PRO A 54 -0.40 10.72 6.95
N THR A 55 0.19 9.76 6.23
CA THR A 55 -0.40 9.23 4.99
C THR A 55 -0.61 7.73 5.09
N VAL A 56 -1.78 7.25 4.65
CA VAL A 56 -2.11 5.83 4.54
C VAL A 56 -2.44 5.48 3.09
N TYR A 57 -1.64 4.62 2.48
CA TYR A 57 -1.89 4.07 1.15
C TYR A 57 -2.78 2.83 1.31
N VAL A 58 -3.90 2.78 0.56
CA VAL A 58 -4.91 1.72 0.67
C VAL A 58 -5.11 1.05 -0.68
N LEU A 59 -4.61 -0.18 -0.81
CA LEU A 59 -4.51 -0.92 -2.05
C LEU A 59 -5.75 -1.79 -2.30
N HIS A 60 -6.23 -1.82 -3.55
CA HIS A 60 -7.36 -2.67 -3.96
C HIS A 60 -6.94 -4.11 -4.25
N GLY A 61 -7.91 -5.02 -4.40
CA GLY A 61 -7.71 -6.42 -4.77
C GLY A 61 -7.62 -6.66 -6.27
N ALA A 62 -7.44 -7.93 -6.66
CA ALA A 62 -7.46 -8.32 -8.07
C ALA A 62 -8.79 -7.93 -8.74
N TRP A 63 -8.70 -7.53 -10.02
CA TRP A 63 -9.81 -7.00 -10.85
C TRP A 63 -10.47 -5.72 -10.32
N GLY A 64 -9.89 -5.12 -9.30
CA GLY A 64 -10.32 -3.85 -8.73
C GLY A 64 -9.68 -2.65 -9.42
N SER A 65 -9.89 -1.47 -8.81
CA SER A 65 -9.35 -0.20 -9.27
C SER A 65 -9.18 0.80 -8.12
N TYR A 66 -8.56 1.94 -8.41
CA TYR A 66 -8.45 3.09 -7.49
C TYR A 66 -9.79 3.59 -6.92
N ARG A 67 -10.92 3.21 -7.54
CA ARG A 67 -12.27 3.63 -7.13
C ARG A 67 -12.91 2.72 -6.10
N ASP A 68 -12.39 1.51 -5.90
CA ASP A 68 -13.08 0.51 -5.07
C ASP A 68 -13.24 0.98 -3.63
N TRP A 69 -12.15 1.33 -2.97
CA TRP A 69 -12.21 1.79 -1.59
C TRP A 69 -13.11 3.02 -1.39
N PRO A 70 -12.98 4.11 -2.20
CA PRO A 70 -13.85 5.27 -2.08
C PRO A 70 -15.34 4.97 -2.29
N THR A 71 -15.68 3.96 -3.10
CA THR A 71 -17.09 3.58 -3.33
C THR A 71 -17.65 2.62 -2.28
N LYS A 72 -16.80 1.88 -1.58
CA LYS A 72 -17.20 0.86 -0.60
C LYS A 72 -17.16 1.37 0.84
N LYS A 73 -16.39 2.42 1.12
CA LYS A 73 -16.21 2.95 2.48
C LYS A 73 -16.17 4.48 2.45
N ASN A 74 -16.76 5.11 3.45
CA ASN A 74 -16.66 6.56 3.63
C ASN A 74 -15.24 6.92 4.11
N LEU A 75 -14.31 7.07 3.17
CA LEU A 75 -12.92 7.39 3.46
C LEU A 75 -12.72 8.83 3.96
N GLU A 76 -13.61 9.77 3.61
CA GLU A 76 -13.57 11.16 4.11
C GLU A 76 -13.78 11.21 5.62
N ALA A 77 -14.77 10.43 6.11
CA ALA A 77 -15.01 10.32 7.54
C ALA A 77 -13.83 9.66 8.28
N ILE A 78 -13.20 8.64 7.68
CA ILE A 78 -12.02 7.99 8.25
C ILE A 78 -10.82 8.96 8.26
N ALA A 79 -10.54 9.62 7.14
CA ALA A 79 -9.46 10.59 7.02
C ALA A 79 -9.57 11.68 8.09
N THR A 80 -10.76 12.25 8.24
CA THR A 80 -11.06 13.29 9.25
C THR A 80 -10.96 12.76 10.67
N LYS A 81 -11.51 11.56 10.95
CA LYS A 81 -11.48 10.97 12.30
C LYS A 81 -10.05 10.76 12.81
N TYR A 82 -9.15 10.37 11.94
CA TYR A 82 -7.76 10.05 12.31
C TYR A 82 -6.75 11.12 11.93
N GLY A 83 -7.16 12.20 11.25
CA GLY A 83 -6.28 13.27 10.81
C GLY A 83 -5.21 12.77 9.84
N VAL A 84 -5.59 11.99 8.83
CA VAL A 84 -4.66 11.37 7.89
C VAL A 84 -5.06 11.64 6.43
N VAL A 85 -4.10 11.71 5.54
CA VAL A 85 -4.32 11.64 4.10
C VAL A 85 -4.44 10.17 3.70
N ILE A 86 -5.47 9.81 2.92
CA ILE A 86 -5.65 8.45 2.38
C ILE A 86 -5.41 8.49 0.88
N VAL A 87 -4.60 7.54 0.37
CA VAL A 87 -4.26 7.42 -1.05
C VAL A 87 -4.66 6.05 -1.56
N CYS A 88 -5.54 5.99 -2.56
CA CYS A 88 -6.01 4.77 -3.19
C CYS A 88 -5.51 4.71 -4.65
N PRO A 89 -4.35 4.12 -4.93
CA PRO A 89 -3.83 4.01 -6.29
C PRO A 89 -4.52 2.89 -7.08
N ASP A 90 -4.52 3.04 -8.41
CA ASP A 90 -4.77 1.93 -9.32
C ASP A 90 -3.54 1.01 -9.33
N GLY A 91 -3.73 -0.23 -8.99
CA GLY A 91 -2.71 -1.28 -9.05
C GLY A 91 -2.90 -2.21 -10.22
N GLN A 92 -4.02 -2.10 -10.95
CA GLN A 92 -4.42 -3.05 -11.97
C GLN A 92 -4.33 -4.52 -11.46
N ASP A 93 -3.87 -5.45 -12.29
CA ASP A 93 -3.60 -6.84 -11.87
C ASP A 93 -2.09 -7.07 -11.70
N SER A 94 -1.38 -6.12 -11.05
CA SER A 94 0.09 -6.11 -10.94
C SER A 94 0.64 -6.90 -9.77
N TRP A 95 -0.20 -7.21 -8.77
CA TRP A 95 0.25 -7.70 -7.47
C TRP A 95 1.19 -6.76 -6.74
N TYR A 96 1.29 -5.49 -7.23
CA TYR A 96 2.07 -4.40 -6.65
C TYR A 96 3.58 -4.66 -6.55
N PHE A 97 4.10 -5.56 -7.39
CA PHE A 97 5.54 -5.75 -7.56
C PHE A 97 6.01 -5.30 -8.97
N ASP A 98 7.30 -5.19 -9.17
CA ASP A 98 7.88 -4.94 -10.48
C ASP A 98 7.98 -6.27 -11.24
N SER A 99 7.31 -6.36 -12.38
CA SER A 99 7.35 -7.55 -13.21
C SER A 99 8.72 -7.71 -13.87
N PRO A 100 9.38 -8.87 -13.72
CA PRO A 100 10.64 -9.14 -14.42
C PRO A 100 10.48 -9.41 -15.93
N ILE A 101 9.23 -9.61 -16.40
CA ILE A 101 8.95 -10.00 -17.78
C ILE A 101 8.06 -8.99 -18.54
N ASP A 102 7.44 -8.03 -17.83
CA ASP A 102 6.58 -7.03 -18.46
C ASP A 102 6.94 -5.62 -17.97
N PRO A 103 7.66 -4.81 -18.77
CA PRO A 103 8.07 -3.47 -18.38
C PRO A 103 6.91 -2.48 -18.18
N LYS A 104 5.69 -2.85 -18.59
CA LYS A 104 4.48 -2.04 -18.35
C LYS A 104 3.88 -2.25 -16.95
N PHE A 105 4.43 -3.18 -16.16
CA PHE A 105 3.96 -3.53 -14.83
C PHE A 105 5.11 -3.42 -13.80
N GLN A 106 5.49 -2.19 -13.47
CA GLN A 106 6.55 -1.86 -12.51
C GLN A 106 5.93 -1.14 -11.32
N PHE A 107 5.05 -1.87 -10.61
CA PHE A 107 4.20 -1.25 -9.60
C PHE A 107 4.84 -1.17 -8.21
N GLU A 108 5.89 -1.93 -7.91
CA GLU A 108 6.70 -1.71 -6.70
C GLU A 108 7.39 -0.34 -6.79
N THR A 109 8.07 -0.06 -7.89
CA THR A 109 8.70 1.25 -8.14
C THR A 109 7.65 2.37 -8.12
N PHE A 110 6.49 2.15 -8.73
CA PHE A 110 5.43 3.15 -8.75
C PHE A 110 4.92 3.47 -7.35
N ILE A 111 4.57 2.45 -6.54
CA ILE A 111 3.98 2.61 -5.21
C ILE A 111 5.00 3.16 -4.20
N SER A 112 6.20 2.58 -4.16
CA SER A 112 7.19 2.90 -3.12
C SER A 112 7.99 4.17 -3.41
N LYS A 113 8.02 4.64 -4.65
CA LYS A 113 8.80 5.81 -5.04
C LYS A 113 7.96 6.88 -5.73
N GLU A 114 7.49 6.60 -6.96
CA GLU A 114 6.90 7.64 -7.83
C GLU A 114 5.61 8.24 -7.25
N LEU A 115 4.72 7.40 -6.73
CA LEU A 115 3.48 7.86 -6.09
C LEU A 115 3.76 8.56 -4.75
N VAL A 116 4.69 8.07 -3.95
CA VAL A 116 5.08 8.73 -2.69
C VAL A 116 5.68 10.10 -2.95
N GLU A 117 6.61 10.23 -3.90
CA GLU A 117 7.20 11.51 -4.31
C GLU A 117 6.14 12.49 -4.81
N TYR A 118 5.18 12.00 -5.62
CA TYR A 118 4.06 12.81 -6.10
C TYR A 118 3.20 13.32 -4.94
N VAL A 119 2.76 12.43 -4.05
CA VAL A 119 1.90 12.79 -2.90
C VAL A 119 2.61 13.79 -1.99
N ASP A 120 3.87 13.53 -1.63
CA ASP A 120 4.66 14.39 -0.75
C ASP A 120 4.98 15.77 -1.39
N SER A 121 4.92 15.90 -2.72
CA SER A 121 5.16 17.17 -3.41
C SER A 121 3.89 17.98 -3.66
N HIS A 122 2.70 17.34 -3.69
CA HIS A 122 1.44 17.99 -4.03
C HIS A 122 0.52 18.19 -2.84
N TYR A 123 0.72 17.44 -1.75
CA TYR A 123 -0.11 17.50 -0.54
C TYR A 123 0.77 17.71 0.69
N ARG A 124 0.18 18.28 1.73
CA ARG A 124 0.86 18.52 3.01
C ARG A 124 0.95 17.22 3.82
N THR A 125 1.94 16.41 3.51
CA THR A 125 2.21 15.14 4.18
C THR A 125 3.54 15.17 4.90
N PHE A 126 3.68 14.36 5.96
CA PHE A 126 4.98 14.15 6.59
C PHE A 126 5.87 13.27 5.70
N ARG A 127 7.03 13.76 5.34
CA ARG A 127 8.06 13.02 4.58
C ARG A 127 8.88 12.11 5.48
N SER A 128 8.19 11.22 6.19
CA SER A 128 8.82 10.32 7.17
C SER A 128 8.19 8.94 7.11
N PRO A 129 8.98 7.85 7.11
CA PRO A 129 8.44 6.50 7.17
C PRO A 129 7.60 6.28 8.43
N LYS A 130 7.91 6.90 9.55
CA LYS A 130 7.12 6.79 10.79
C LYS A 130 5.71 7.33 10.66
N MET A 131 5.48 8.25 9.72
CA MET A 131 4.19 8.88 9.44
C MET A 131 3.56 8.37 8.14
N ARG A 132 4.03 7.22 7.64
CA ARG A 132 3.51 6.63 6.40
C ARG A 132 3.19 5.16 6.61
N ALA A 133 1.95 4.81 6.31
CA ALA A 133 1.44 3.44 6.36
C ALA A 133 0.96 2.98 4.97
N ILE A 134 0.96 1.68 4.76
CA ILE A 134 0.40 1.04 3.58
C ILE A 134 -0.41 -0.19 3.99
N THR A 135 -1.60 -0.33 3.43
CA THR A 135 -2.47 -1.48 3.66
C THR A 135 -3.27 -1.82 2.41
N GLY A 136 -3.98 -2.92 2.42
CA GLY A 136 -4.86 -3.31 1.32
C GLY A 136 -5.54 -4.64 1.55
N LEU A 137 -6.43 -5.00 0.63
CA LEU A 137 -7.17 -6.25 0.66
C LEU A 137 -6.65 -7.24 -0.41
N SER A 138 -6.64 -8.55 -0.13
CA SER A 138 -6.37 -9.58 -1.12
C SER A 138 -5.01 -9.38 -1.84
N MET A 139 -4.99 -9.17 -3.16
CA MET A 139 -3.81 -8.73 -3.92
C MET A 139 -3.18 -7.47 -3.31
N GLY A 140 -4.00 -6.52 -2.85
CA GLY A 140 -3.53 -5.30 -2.17
C GLY A 140 -2.93 -5.58 -0.78
N GLY A 141 -3.40 -6.61 -0.07
CA GLY A 141 -2.80 -7.08 1.18
C GLY A 141 -1.41 -7.67 0.96
N HIS A 142 -1.25 -8.48 -0.10
CA HIS A 142 0.06 -8.90 -0.58
C HIS A 142 0.94 -7.69 -0.90
N GLY A 143 0.43 -6.79 -1.75
CA GLY A 143 1.19 -5.63 -2.22
C GLY A 143 1.61 -4.67 -1.11
N ALA A 144 0.78 -4.51 -0.09
CA ALA A 144 1.10 -3.67 1.05
C ALA A 144 2.26 -4.23 1.88
N LEU A 145 2.22 -5.51 2.22
CA LEU A 145 3.32 -6.17 2.93
C LEU A 145 4.57 -6.29 2.06
N TRP A 146 4.41 -6.62 0.76
CA TRP A 146 5.51 -6.68 -0.19
C TRP A 146 6.30 -5.36 -0.24
N ASN A 147 5.60 -4.24 -0.47
CA ASN A 147 6.24 -2.94 -0.55
C ASN A 147 6.84 -2.51 0.79
N ALA A 148 6.13 -2.69 1.91
CA ALA A 148 6.63 -2.28 3.21
C ALA A 148 7.86 -3.08 3.65
N PHE A 149 7.86 -4.39 3.46
CA PHE A 149 8.98 -5.25 3.86
C PHE A 149 10.25 -4.99 3.06
N ARG A 150 10.10 -4.57 1.81
CA ARG A 150 11.22 -4.25 0.91
C ARG A 150 11.68 -2.80 1.02
N HIS A 151 10.78 -1.89 1.47
CA HIS A 151 11.03 -0.45 1.60
C HIS A 151 10.69 0.07 3.00
N PRO A 152 11.38 -0.42 4.06
CA PRO A 152 11.13 0.04 5.44
C PRO A 152 11.54 1.50 5.68
N ASP A 153 12.38 2.04 4.81
CA ASP A 153 12.75 3.46 4.75
C ASP A 153 11.65 4.35 4.14
N VAL A 154 10.63 3.76 3.52
CA VAL A 154 9.46 4.45 2.97
C VAL A 154 8.24 4.26 3.87
N PHE A 155 7.95 3.03 4.28
CA PHE A 155 6.74 2.66 5.05
C PHE A 155 7.11 2.14 6.44
N GLY A 156 6.87 2.94 7.48
CA GLY A 156 7.11 2.53 8.87
C GLY A 156 5.98 1.68 9.47
N SER A 157 4.82 1.66 8.83
CA SER A 157 3.67 0.84 9.24
C SER A 157 3.05 0.15 8.04
N CYS A 158 2.59 -1.09 8.21
CA CYS A 158 1.91 -1.83 7.15
C CYS A 158 0.81 -2.73 7.69
N GLY A 159 -0.15 -3.03 6.80
CA GLY A 159 -1.26 -3.92 7.10
C GLY A 159 -1.66 -4.78 5.93
N SER A 160 -2.34 -5.89 6.23
CA SER A 160 -2.91 -6.79 5.24
C SER A 160 -4.29 -7.25 5.69
N MET A 161 -5.27 -7.19 4.81
CA MET A 161 -6.60 -7.74 5.01
C MET A 161 -6.79 -8.87 3.99
N SER A 162 -6.91 -10.11 4.47
CA SER A 162 -7.06 -11.29 3.60
C SER A 162 -5.98 -11.35 2.49
N GLY A 163 -4.73 -11.10 2.81
CA GLY A 163 -3.65 -10.97 1.82
C GLY A 163 -3.26 -12.32 1.19
N GLY A 164 -2.99 -12.33 -0.11
CA GLY A 164 -2.41 -13.48 -0.80
C GLY A 164 -0.91 -13.63 -0.54
N VAL A 165 -0.52 -13.78 0.72
CA VAL A 165 0.88 -13.64 1.20
C VAL A 165 1.82 -14.79 0.82
N ASP A 166 1.27 -15.93 0.41
CA ASP A 166 2.01 -17.04 -0.20
C ASP A 166 1.38 -17.43 -1.54
N ILE A 167 1.78 -16.74 -2.59
CA ILE A 167 1.26 -16.96 -3.95
C ILE A 167 1.65 -18.31 -4.52
N THR A 168 2.65 -19.00 -3.97
CA THR A 168 3.10 -20.33 -4.44
C THR A 168 2.04 -21.41 -4.20
N LYS A 169 1.10 -21.18 -3.30
CA LYS A 169 -0.03 -22.08 -3.01
C LYS A 169 -1.17 -21.96 -4.03
N PHE A 170 -1.12 -20.98 -4.92
CA PHE A 170 -2.16 -20.66 -5.87
C PHE A 170 -1.62 -20.52 -7.31
N PRO A 171 -1.00 -21.58 -7.88
CA PRO A 171 -0.33 -21.52 -9.17
C PRO A 171 -1.23 -20.98 -10.29
N ASN A 172 -0.70 -20.04 -11.08
CA ASN A 172 -1.33 -19.47 -12.27
C ASN A 172 -2.72 -18.84 -12.02
N LYS A 173 -3.02 -18.41 -10.77
CA LYS A 173 -4.26 -17.70 -10.45
C LYS A 173 -4.06 -16.19 -10.60
N TRP A 174 -5.19 -15.47 -10.77
CA TRP A 174 -5.28 -14.00 -10.73
C TRP A 174 -4.24 -13.28 -11.58
N LYS A 175 -3.88 -13.84 -12.76
CA LYS A 175 -2.90 -13.27 -13.71
C LYS A 175 -1.48 -13.07 -13.14
N ILE A 176 -1.12 -13.75 -12.05
CA ILE A 176 0.26 -13.71 -11.52
C ILE A 176 1.24 -14.24 -12.57
N ASP A 177 0.85 -15.29 -13.29
CA ASP A 177 1.64 -15.89 -14.38
C ASP A 177 1.96 -14.89 -15.50
N LEU A 178 1.08 -13.92 -15.75
CA LEU A 178 1.36 -12.83 -16.70
C LEU A 178 2.38 -11.80 -16.19
N ARG A 179 2.69 -11.83 -14.90
CA ARG A 179 3.63 -10.88 -14.28
C ARG A 179 5.00 -11.49 -14.01
N ILE A 180 5.06 -12.78 -13.64
CA ILE A 180 6.32 -13.46 -13.26
C ILE A 180 6.55 -14.79 -14.01
N GLY A 181 5.74 -15.08 -15.05
CA GLY A 181 5.80 -16.32 -15.82
C GLY A 181 5.01 -17.46 -15.19
N LYS A 182 4.72 -18.50 -15.97
CA LYS A 182 3.96 -19.67 -15.51
C LYS A 182 4.68 -20.37 -14.37
N TYR A 183 3.92 -20.83 -13.38
CA TYR A 183 4.48 -21.48 -12.16
C TYR A 183 5.37 -22.65 -12.47
N GLU A 184 4.95 -23.51 -13.41
CA GLU A 184 5.66 -24.77 -13.76
C GLU A 184 7.10 -24.53 -14.20
N THR A 185 7.37 -23.42 -14.87
CA THR A 185 8.69 -23.07 -15.43
C THR A 185 9.41 -21.95 -14.66
N ASN A 186 8.73 -21.29 -13.69
CA ASN A 186 9.27 -20.14 -12.97
C ASN A 186 9.07 -20.25 -11.45
N LYS A 187 9.15 -21.45 -10.88
CA LYS A 187 8.92 -21.69 -9.45
C LYS A 187 9.75 -20.79 -8.53
N GLN A 188 10.99 -20.48 -8.92
CA GLN A 188 11.86 -19.59 -8.17
C GLN A 188 11.30 -18.17 -8.14
N ALA A 189 10.87 -17.60 -9.28
CA ALA A 189 10.26 -16.27 -9.33
C ALA A 189 9.01 -16.20 -8.47
N TRP A 190 8.17 -17.25 -8.46
CA TRP A 190 7.00 -17.31 -7.58
C TRP A 190 7.38 -17.33 -6.10
N ALA A 191 8.43 -18.07 -5.73
CA ALA A 191 8.92 -18.08 -4.36
C ALA A 191 9.54 -16.73 -3.95
N GLU A 192 10.28 -16.09 -4.83
CA GLU A 192 10.90 -14.78 -4.62
C GLU A 192 9.86 -13.65 -4.47
N HIS A 193 8.66 -13.80 -5.07
CA HIS A 193 7.56 -12.82 -4.98
C HIS A 193 6.51 -13.19 -3.92
N ALA A 194 6.71 -14.24 -3.13
CA ALA A 194 5.84 -14.57 -2.00
C ALA A 194 6.28 -13.79 -0.74
N VAL A 195 5.36 -13.03 -0.14
CA VAL A 195 5.63 -12.20 1.04
C VAL A 195 6.20 -13.02 2.21
N ILE A 196 5.69 -14.24 2.44
CA ILE A 196 6.16 -15.10 3.52
C ILE A 196 7.68 -15.39 3.43
N ASN A 197 8.23 -15.44 2.22
CA ASN A 197 9.65 -15.69 1.99
C ASN A 197 10.55 -14.47 2.24
N LEU A 198 9.97 -13.27 2.45
CA LEU A 198 10.72 -12.08 2.89
C LEU A 198 10.98 -12.09 4.39
N VAL A 199 10.22 -12.86 5.19
CA VAL A 199 10.31 -12.86 6.67
C VAL A 199 11.74 -13.05 7.19
N PRO A 200 12.58 -13.96 6.64
CA PRO A 200 13.96 -14.13 7.12
C PRO A 200 14.86 -12.90 6.93
N THR A 201 14.47 -11.96 6.07
CA THR A 201 15.24 -10.73 5.80
C THR A 201 14.79 -9.53 6.62
N LEU A 202 13.65 -9.65 7.31
CA LEU A 202 13.06 -8.55 8.08
C LEU A 202 13.90 -8.20 9.30
N LYS A 203 13.88 -6.91 9.62
CA LYS A 203 14.38 -6.39 10.89
C LYS A 203 13.20 -5.85 11.69
N ALA A 204 13.25 -5.97 13.01
CA ALA A 204 12.26 -5.33 13.87
C ALA A 204 12.29 -3.80 13.68
N GLY A 205 11.14 -3.16 13.75
CA GLY A 205 11.03 -1.69 13.67
C GLY A 205 9.81 -1.18 12.92
N GLN A 206 9.23 -1.98 12.02
CA GLN A 206 7.94 -1.65 11.40
C GLN A 206 6.77 -2.06 12.30
N ASN A 207 5.68 -1.27 12.25
CA ASN A 207 4.42 -1.65 12.87
C ASN A 207 3.61 -2.49 11.85
N ILE A 208 3.29 -3.73 12.18
CA ILE A 208 2.68 -4.70 11.27
C ILE A 208 1.33 -5.16 11.84
N ILE A 209 0.27 -5.11 11.04
CA ILE A 209 -1.04 -5.69 11.37
C ILE A 209 -1.54 -6.60 10.25
N ILE A 210 -1.93 -7.81 10.58
CA ILE A 210 -2.50 -8.79 9.65
C ILE A 210 -3.89 -9.15 10.15
N ASP A 211 -4.86 -9.16 9.24
CA ASP A 211 -6.26 -9.35 9.55
C ASP A 211 -6.90 -10.30 8.51
N ASP A 212 -7.58 -11.37 8.97
CA ASP A 212 -8.22 -12.31 8.06
C ASP A 212 -9.52 -12.90 8.65
N GLY A 213 -10.43 -13.27 7.76
CA GLY A 213 -11.62 -14.03 8.10
C GLY A 213 -11.33 -15.54 8.16
N TYR A 214 -11.81 -16.22 9.20
CA TYR A 214 -11.52 -17.67 9.31
C TYR A 214 -12.22 -18.54 8.24
N SER A 215 -13.14 -17.98 7.46
CA SER A 215 -13.75 -18.62 6.27
C SER A 215 -13.15 -18.15 4.94
N ASP A 216 -12.06 -17.38 4.98
CA ASP A 216 -11.35 -16.92 3.79
C ASP A 216 -10.46 -18.03 3.21
N PHE A 217 -10.36 -18.12 1.91
CA PHE A 217 -9.48 -19.10 1.26
C PHE A 217 -7.99 -18.78 1.40
N PHE A 218 -7.64 -17.56 1.84
CA PHE A 218 -6.27 -17.18 2.22
C PHE A 218 -5.99 -17.36 3.72
N TYR A 219 -6.96 -17.83 4.52
CA TYR A 219 -6.79 -17.98 5.96
C TYR A 219 -5.53 -18.77 6.36
N GLU A 220 -5.32 -19.95 5.72
CA GLU A 220 -4.16 -20.79 6.05
C GLU A 220 -2.83 -20.10 5.76
N VAL A 221 -2.69 -19.41 4.61
CA VAL A 221 -1.43 -18.73 4.27
C VAL A 221 -1.16 -17.53 5.17
N ASN A 222 -2.19 -16.85 5.68
CA ASN A 222 -2.05 -15.78 6.66
C ASN A 222 -1.68 -16.33 8.05
N CYS A 223 -2.22 -17.47 8.48
CA CYS A 223 -1.79 -18.19 9.69
C CYS A 223 -0.31 -18.62 9.59
N ASN A 224 0.12 -19.10 8.42
CA ASN A 224 1.51 -19.49 8.18
C ASN A 224 2.45 -18.26 8.22
N LEU A 225 2.05 -17.12 7.68
CA LEU A 225 2.81 -15.88 7.79
C LEU A 225 2.92 -15.41 9.25
N HIS A 226 1.80 -15.43 10.01
CA HIS A 226 1.81 -15.15 11.45
C HIS A 226 2.82 -16.02 12.19
N LYS A 227 2.77 -17.33 11.96
CA LYS A 227 3.73 -18.26 12.58
C LYS A 227 5.17 -17.92 12.18
N ALA A 228 5.45 -17.66 10.92
CA ALA A 228 6.80 -17.30 10.45
C ALA A 228 7.33 -16.02 11.11
N LEU A 229 6.47 -15.00 11.28
CA LEU A 229 6.84 -13.76 11.97
C LEU A 229 7.12 -13.99 13.46
N LEU A 230 6.34 -14.86 14.14
CA LEU A 230 6.61 -15.26 15.52
C LEU A 230 7.95 -15.99 15.67
N ASP A 231 8.22 -16.97 14.79
CA ASP A 231 9.47 -17.73 14.77
C ASP A 231 10.68 -16.81 14.54
N ALA A 232 10.52 -15.80 13.69
CA ALA A 232 11.51 -14.75 13.42
C ALA A 232 11.59 -13.66 14.51
N LYS A 233 10.73 -13.70 15.53
CA LYS A 233 10.62 -12.69 16.61
C LYS A 233 10.33 -11.29 16.09
N ILE A 234 9.54 -11.17 15.02
CA ILE A 234 9.08 -9.90 14.47
C ILE A 234 7.74 -9.53 15.13
N PRO A 235 7.68 -8.44 15.92
CA PRO A 235 6.45 -7.98 16.55
C PRO A 235 5.38 -7.62 15.52
N HIS A 236 4.15 -8.10 15.71
CA HIS A 236 3.03 -7.81 14.83
C HIS A 236 1.69 -8.09 15.52
N ASP A 237 0.64 -7.41 15.10
CA ASP A 237 -0.73 -7.73 15.46
C ASP A 237 -1.30 -8.72 14.43
N PHE A 238 -1.97 -9.78 14.93
CA PHE A 238 -2.68 -10.75 14.10
C PHE A 238 -4.10 -10.90 14.59
N THR A 239 -5.07 -10.61 13.74
CA THR A 239 -6.50 -10.63 14.09
C THR A 239 -7.25 -11.60 13.19
N ILE A 240 -8.00 -12.52 13.81
CA ILE A 240 -8.91 -13.46 13.14
C ILE A 240 -10.32 -13.17 13.62
N ARG A 241 -11.24 -13.03 12.66
CA ARG A 241 -12.67 -12.77 12.92
C ARG A 241 -13.57 -13.66 12.06
N PRO A 242 -14.88 -13.80 12.42
CA PRO A 242 -15.88 -14.36 11.52
C PRO A 242 -15.92 -13.56 10.21
N GLY A 243 -15.87 -14.26 9.08
CA GLY A 243 -15.92 -13.64 7.75
C GLY A 243 -15.15 -14.43 6.70
N ALA A 244 -15.29 -14.00 5.46
CA ALA A 244 -14.71 -14.61 4.28
C ALA A 244 -14.12 -13.54 3.35
N HIS A 245 -13.67 -13.93 2.16
CA HIS A 245 -13.06 -13.04 1.17
C HIS A 245 -14.07 -12.08 0.52
N THR A 246 -14.59 -11.12 1.28
CA THR A 246 -15.69 -10.25 0.86
C THR A 246 -15.48 -8.80 1.29
N TRP A 247 -16.12 -7.87 0.56
CA TRP A 247 -16.14 -6.46 0.91
C TRP A 247 -16.78 -6.18 2.29
N GLU A 248 -17.75 -6.98 2.71
CA GLU A 248 -18.33 -6.88 4.06
C GLU A 248 -17.25 -7.04 5.13
N TYR A 249 -16.38 -8.04 4.98
CA TYR A 249 -15.27 -8.25 5.87
C TYR A 249 -14.28 -7.09 5.84
N TRP A 250 -13.83 -6.67 4.65
CA TRP A 250 -12.79 -5.67 4.50
C TRP A 250 -13.21 -4.27 4.93
N THR A 251 -14.49 -3.88 4.70
CA THR A 251 -15.00 -2.59 5.19
C THR A 251 -15.10 -2.51 6.71
N ASN A 252 -15.16 -3.64 7.40
CA ASN A 252 -15.02 -3.71 8.85
C ASN A 252 -13.54 -3.74 9.27
N ALA A 253 -12.72 -4.55 8.61
CA ALA A 253 -11.30 -4.74 8.95
C ALA A 253 -10.48 -3.44 8.84
N ILE A 254 -10.77 -2.59 7.84
CA ILE A 254 -10.05 -1.32 7.65
C ILE A 254 -10.16 -0.39 8.88
N ASP A 255 -11.27 -0.40 9.62
CA ASP A 255 -11.46 0.44 10.80
C ASP A 255 -10.46 0.07 11.92
N TYR A 256 -10.17 -1.22 12.08
CA TYR A 256 -9.16 -1.71 13.05
C TYR A 256 -7.76 -1.36 12.60
N GLN A 257 -7.46 -1.47 11.31
CA GLN A 257 -6.16 -1.13 10.79
C GLN A 257 -5.89 0.39 10.88
N MET A 258 -6.89 1.23 10.59
CA MET A 258 -6.75 2.67 10.75
C MET A 258 -6.53 3.07 12.21
N LEU A 259 -7.20 2.42 13.18
CA LEU A 259 -6.93 2.62 14.61
C LEU A 259 -5.50 2.21 14.97
N PHE A 260 -5.01 1.09 14.44
CA PHE A 260 -3.63 0.62 14.65
C PHE A 260 -2.62 1.64 14.13
N PHE A 261 -2.79 2.14 12.89
CA PHE A 261 -1.91 3.15 12.31
C PHE A 261 -1.95 4.48 13.07
N ALA A 262 -3.13 4.95 13.47
CA ALA A 262 -3.26 6.17 14.26
C ALA A 262 -2.47 6.08 15.59
N LYS A 263 -2.50 4.91 16.26
CA LYS A 263 -1.69 4.67 17.45
C LYS A 263 -0.19 4.63 17.15
N ALA A 264 0.20 4.12 15.98
CA ALA A 264 1.60 4.10 15.55
C ALA A 264 2.13 5.51 15.25
N PHE A 265 1.31 6.36 14.62
CA PHE A 265 1.66 7.76 14.31
C PHE A 265 1.75 8.66 15.56
N ALA A 266 1.10 8.28 16.65
CA ALA A 266 1.13 9.03 17.91
C ALA A 266 2.35 8.74 18.80
N LYS A 267 3.21 7.79 18.41
CA LYS A 267 4.46 7.44 19.12
C LYS A 267 5.62 8.31 18.66
#